data_d523741db32fd029e07dcc6791326282
#
_entry.id   d523741db32fd029e07dcc6791326282
#
_cell.length_a   1.000
_cell.length_b   1.000
_cell.length_c   1.000
_cell.angle_alpha   90.00
_cell.angle_beta   90.00
_cell.angle_gamma   90.00
#
_symmetry.space_group_name_H-M   'P 1'
#
loop_
_entity.id
_entity.type
_entity.pdbx_description
1 polymer ?
#
loop_
_entity_poly.entity_id
_entity_poly.type
_entity_poly.pdbx_seq_one_letter_code
_entity_poly.pdbx_strand_id
1 'polypeptide(L)'
;MGGNVSFTHYDSREQDTEGGTSNANIFYASNIMGAIYPMYVRDAQGNIMVDNRGFLRYDYGKPGQDSNGSRNTIPNANPLASYMLDKMKYSGDVVSGKWSADIDIWNGIKAKVNIGVDVNNVRATEMVNPFYGQYSETSGVGGLISVSSERTFSVNQQYLLTYNKTFNDVHNVDILAGHESYDYKYQYLYGQREKLYDPNVPELGNGIMNQSNNSYSRNYATEGWLFRAQYDYDGRYFVSASFRRDASSCFHPDNRWGNFWSVGAGWLLSKEKFLENQSWIDMLKFKISYGLQGND
;
A
#
# COMPACT_ATOMS: atom_id res chain seq x y z
N MET A 1 -21.97 18.81 9.40
CA MET A 1 -21.05 17.85 10.04
C MET A 1 -21.35 16.49 9.48
N GLY A 2 -20.34 15.70 9.17
CA GLY A 2 -20.46 14.34 8.66
C GLY A 2 -19.30 13.47 9.13
N GLY A 3 -19.52 12.19 9.21
CA GLY A 3 -18.48 11.24 9.55
C GLY A 3 -18.79 9.87 8.97
N ASN A 4 -17.73 9.16 8.66
CA ASN A 4 -17.77 7.77 8.19
C ASN A 4 -16.67 7.01 8.93
N VAL A 5 -17.00 5.81 9.40
CA VAL A 5 -16.04 4.87 9.96
C VAL A 5 -16.27 3.53 9.29
N SER A 6 -15.21 2.92 8.79
CA SER A 6 -15.23 1.57 8.23
C SER A 6 -14.27 0.68 9.00
N PHE A 7 -14.67 -0.56 9.18
CA PHE A 7 -13.85 -1.64 9.69
C PHE A 7 -13.86 -2.79 8.67
N THR A 8 -12.70 -3.32 8.39
CA THR A 8 -12.54 -4.49 7.53
C THR A 8 -11.60 -5.47 8.21
N HIS A 9 -12.07 -6.69 8.39
CA HIS A 9 -11.24 -7.83 8.75
C HIS A 9 -11.09 -8.74 7.55
N TYR A 10 -9.88 -9.26 7.30
CA TYR A 10 -9.65 -10.24 6.27
C TYR A 10 -8.66 -11.31 6.73
N ASP A 11 -8.93 -12.53 6.30
CA ASP A 11 -7.98 -13.63 6.33
C ASP A 11 -7.71 -14.07 4.90
N SER A 12 -6.45 -14.20 4.52
CA SER A 12 -6.07 -14.79 3.25
C SER A 12 -5.07 -15.92 3.46
N ARG A 13 -5.15 -16.95 2.63
CA ARG A 13 -4.14 -17.98 2.51
C ARG A 13 -3.42 -17.72 1.19
N GLU A 14 -2.18 -17.38 1.30
CA GLU A 14 -1.35 -17.11 0.13
C GLU A 14 -0.32 -18.23 -0.07
N GLN A 15 0.19 -18.30 -1.29
CA GLN A 15 1.37 -19.10 -1.64
C GLN A 15 2.48 -18.12 -2.02
N ASP A 16 3.71 -18.49 -1.79
CA ASP A 16 4.83 -17.66 -2.24
C ASP A 16 4.80 -17.53 -3.77
N THR A 17 4.38 -16.36 -4.22
CA THR A 17 4.33 -15.98 -5.64
C THR A 17 5.31 -14.85 -5.94
N GLU A 18 5.91 -14.26 -4.90
CA GLU A 18 6.93 -13.24 -5.00
C GLU A 18 8.31 -13.88 -5.03
N GLY A 19 9.28 -13.23 -5.63
CA GLY A 19 10.64 -13.73 -5.65
C GLY A 19 11.09 -14.43 -6.93
N GLY A 20 10.32 -14.26 -8.01
CA GLY A 20 10.75 -14.55 -9.39
C GLY A 20 11.22 -15.98 -9.62
N THR A 21 12.47 -16.29 -9.35
CA THR A 21 13.11 -17.58 -9.62
C THR A 21 13.23 -18.52 -8.41
N SER A 22 12.51 -18.24 -7.32
CA SER A 22 12.53 -19.08 -6.13
C SER A 22 11.88 -20.44 -6.37
N ASN A 23 12.50 -21.51 -5.87
CA ASN A 23 11.93 -22.86 -5.88
C ASN A 23 10.62 -22.96 -5.05
N ALA A 24 10.38 -22.01 -4.15
CA ALA A 24 9.15 -21.90 -3.37
C ALA A 24 8.00 -21.29 -4.18
N ASN A 25 8.30 -20.53 -5.25
CA ASN A 25 7.29 -19.97 -6.12
C ASN A 25 6.64 -21.06 -6.99
N ILE A 26 5.39 -21.40 -6.69
CA ILE A 26 4.66 -22.48 -7.34
C ILE A 26 4.43 -22.22 -8.84
N PHE A 27 4.23 -20.96 -9.25
CA PHE A 27 4.04 -20.60 -10.67
C PHE A 27 5.35 -20.72 -11.44
N TYR A 28 6.47 -20.27 -10.86
CA TYR A 28 7.78 -20.45 -11.46
C TYR A 28 8.10 -21.93 -11.58
N ALA A 29 7.97 -22.70 -10.49
CA ALA A 29 8.25 -24.13 -10.48
C ALA A 29 7.39 -24.89 -11.48
N SER A 30 6.08 -24.63 -11.56
CA SER A 30 5.16 -25.33 -12.48
C SER A 30 5.40 -24.99 -13.96
N ASN A 31 5.91 -23.79 -14.25
CA ASN A 31 6.22 -23.39 -15.63
C ASN A 31 7.54 -23.99 -16.15
N ILE A 32 8.53 -24.16 -15.26
CA ILE A 32 9.87 -24.62 -15.66
C ILE A 32 10.02 -26.14 -15.50
N MET A 33 9.31 -26.74 -14.56
CA MET A 33 9.32 -28.17 -14.36
C MET A 33 8.58 -28.89 -15.49
N GLY A 34 9.30 -29.63 -16.32
CA GLY A 34 8.68 -30.35 -17.42
C GLY A 34 7.62 -31.37 -16.95
N ALA A 35 6.54 -31.50 -17.71
CA ALA A 35 5.42 -32.40 -17.41
C ALA A 35 5.77 -33.90 -17.29
N ILE A 36 6.97 -34.26 -17.71
CA ILE A 36 7.49 -35.65 -17.59
C ILE A 36 7.91 -35.98 -16.15
N TYR A 37 8.12 -35.00 -15.30
CA TYR A 37 8.54 -35.22 -13.92
C TYR A 37 7.33 -35.50 -13.03
N PRO A 38 7.32 -36.63 -12.29
CA PRO A 38 6.20 -36.97 -11.42
C PRO A 38 6.17 -36.07 -10.18
N MET A 39 4.97 -35.81 -9.67
CA MET A 39 4.78 -35.09 -8.41
C MET A 39 4.98 -35.99 -7.18
N TYR A 40 4.79 -37.32 -7.36
CA TYR A 40 4.88 -38.32 -6.30
C TYR A 40 5.94 -39.36 -6.61
N VAL A 41 6.57 -39.87 -5.57
CA VAL A 41 7.44 -41.04 -5.67
C VAL A 41 6.60 -42.29 -5.96
N ARG A 42 7.04 -43.11 -6.92
CA ARG A 42 6.35 -44.32 -7.35
C ARG A 42 7.25 -45.52 -7.18
N ASP A 43 6.64 -46.68 -6.89
CA ASP A 43 7.32 -47.97 -6.91
C ASP A 43 7.56 -48.48 -8.34
N ALA A 44 8.20 -49.63 -8.46
CA ALA A 44 8.49 -50.28 -9.75
C ALA A 44 7.23 -50.68 -10.53
N GLN A 45 6.09 -50.79 -9.88
CA GLN A 45 4.78 -51.11 -10.45
C GLN A 45 3.99 -49.84 -10.83
N GLY A 46 4.53 -48.67 -10.51
CA GLY A 46 3.90 -47.38 -10.81
C GLY A 46 2.92 -46.87 -9.74
N ASN A 47 2.78 -47.54 -8.60
CA ASN A 47 1.91 -47.09 -7.52
C ASN A 47 2.57 -45.94 -6.75
N ILE A 48 1.76 -44.97 -6.30
CA ILE A 48 2.24 -43.86 -5.45
C ILE A 48 2.63 -44.44 -4.09
N MET A 49 3.82 -44.08 -3.63
CA MET A 49 4.35 -44.53 -2.34
C MET A 49 3.86 -43.61 -1.21
N VAL A 50 3.70 -44.22 -0.03
CA VAL A 50 3.45 -43.50 1.24
C VAL A 50 4.64 -43.71 2.18
N ASP A 51 4.84 -42.77 3.10
CA ASP A 51 5.85 -42.90 4.16
C ASP A 51 5.30 -43.68 5.37
N ASN A 52 6.15 -43.91 6.36
CA ASN A 52 5.80 -44.63 7.59
C ASN A 52 4.75 -43.93 8.48
N ARG A 53 4.42 -42.68 8.16
CA ARG A 53 3.37 -41.86 8.82
C ARG A 53 2.05 -41.89 8.04
N GLY A 54 2.03 -42.51 6.86
CA GLY A 54 0.87 -42.56 5.98
C GLY A 54 0.72 -41.36 5.05
N PHE A 55 1.71 -40.47 4.96
CA PHE A 55 1.69 -39.33 4.01
C PHE A 55 2.18 -39.79 2.63
N LEU A 56 1.61 -39.21 1.58
CA LEU A 56 2.11 -39.37 0.22
C LEU A 56 3.55 -38.86 0.13
N ARG A 57 4.43 -39.68 -0.49
CA ARG A 57 5.82 -39.25 -0.72
C ARG A 57 5.91 -38.41 -1.97
N TYR A 58 6.37 -37.17 -1.80
CA TYR A 58 6.51 -36.19 -2.88
C TYR A 58 7.88 -36.27 -3.53
N ASP A 59 7.93 -36.23 -4.87
CA ASP A 59 9.18 -36.27 -5.63
C ASP A 59 9.86 -34.88 -5.67
N TYR A 60 11.01 -34.76 -5.06
CA TYR A 60 11.82 -33.53 -5.07
C TYR A 60 12.96 -33.56 -6.10
N GLY A 61 13.10 -34.65 -6.89
CA GLY A 61 14.03 -34.72 -8.00
C GLY A 61 15.50 -34.54 -7.63
N LYS A 62 15.90 -34.89 -6.41
CA LYS A 62 17.27 -34.74 -5.91
C LYS A 62 17.71 -36.02 -5.19
N PRO A 63 18.89 -36.58 -5.53
CA PRO A 63 19.45 -37.74 -4.79
C PRO A 63 19.58 -37.40 -3.29
N GLY A 64 19.23 -38.36 -2.43
CA GLY A 64 19.26 -38.20 -0.97
C GLY A 64 17.99 -37.61 -0.37
N GLN A 65 17.05 -37.21 -1.22
CA GLN A 65 15.68 -36.89 -0.85
C GLN A 65 14.71 -37.87 -1.53
N ASP A 66 13.42 -37.77 -1.18
CA ASP A 66 12.41 -38.56 -1.85
C ASP A 66 12.35 -38.19 -3.33
N SER A 67 12.63 -39.17 -4.21
CA SER A 67 12.73 -38.92 -5.64
C SER A 67 12.68 -40.21 -6.43
N ASN A 68 12.08 -40.20 -7.63
CA ASN A 68 12.21 -41.25 -8.64
C ASN A 68 13.50 -41.12 -9.47
N GLY A 69 14.25 -40.07 -9.29
CA GLY A 69 15.49 -39.77 -10.01
C GLY A 69 15.90 -38.32 -9.92
N SER A 70 17.06 -37.98 -10.48
CA SER A 70 17.55 -36.61 -10.48
C SER A 70 16.84 -35.76 -11.54
N ARG A 71 16.47 -34.55 -11.19
CA ARG A 71 16.04 -33.48 -12.11
C ARG A 71 17.16 -32.46 -12.31
N ASN A 72 17.39 -32.09 -13.57
CA ASN A 72 18.36 -31.03 -13.88
C ASN A 72 17.75 -29.61 -13.66
N THR A 73 16.43 -29.51 -13.67
CA THR A 73 15.69 -28.26 -13.53
C THR A 73 14.92 -28.28 -12.21
N ILE A 74 15.09 -27.21 -11.41
CA ILE A 74 14.47 -27.04 -10.09
C ILE A 74 14.60 -28.31 -9.21
N PRO A 75 15.82 -28.80 -8.96
CA PRO A 75 16.02 -29.83 -7.98
C PRO A 75 15.63 -29.31 -6.60
N ASN A 76 15.12 -30.19 -5.74
CA ASN A 76 14.75 -29.86 -4.37
C ASN A 76 13.47 -28.98 -4.22
N ALA A 77 12.60 -29.02 -5.22
CA ALA A 77 11.28 -28.38 -5.14
C ALA A 77 10.17 -29.34 -5.58
N ASN A 78 9.02 -29.19 -4.95
CA ASN A 78 7.79 -29.83 -5.40
C ASN A 78 6.63 -28.85 -5.14
N PRO A 79 6.09 -28.19 -6.18
CA PRO A 79 5.06 -27.18 -6.00
C PRO A 79 3.77 -27.72 -5.39
N LEU A 80 3.45 -28.99 -5.64
CA LEU A 80 2.29 -29.62 -5.03
C LEU A 80 2.50 -29.89 -3.53
N ALA A 81 3.69 -30.32 -3.13
CA ALA A 81 4.03 -30.53 -1.72
C ALA A 81 3.98 -29.21 -0.94
N SER A 82 4.57 -28.15 -1.48
CA SER A 82 4.50 -26.82 -0.87
C SER A 82 3.05 -26.35 -0.72
N TYR A 83 2.23 -26.48 -1.76
CA TYR A 83 0.82 -26.12 -1.66
C TYR A 83 0.04 -26.89 -0.59
N MET A 84 0.32 -28.17 -0.43
CA MET A 84 -0.42 -29.05 0.48
C MET A 84 0.09 -29.00 1.93
N LEU A 85 1.38 -28.79 2.14
CA LEU A 85 2.04 -28.97 3.44
C LEU A 85 2.46 -27.64 4.09
N ASP A 86 2.84 -26.64 3.28
CA ASP A 86 3.22 -25.33 3.82
C ASP A 86 1.97 -24.50 4.11
N LYS A 87 2.06 -23.65 5.12
CA LYS A 87 0.95 -22.80 5.53
C LYS A 87 1.42 -21.35 5.52
N MET A 88 0.78 -20.53 4.69
CA MET A 88 1.00 -19.10 4.66
C MET A 88 -0.34 -18.40 4.85
N LYS A 89 -0.47 -17.66 5.94
CA LYS A 89 -1.70 -16.94 6.29
C LYS A 89 -1.40 -15.48 6.56
N TYR A 90 -2.20 -14.61 5.96
CA TYR A 90 -2.29 -13.21 6.33
C TYR A 90 -3.62 -12.95 7.03
N SER A 91 -3.57 -12.25 8.15
CA SER A 91 -4.75 -11.79 8.86
C SER A 91 -4.60 -10.30 9.09
N GLY A 92 -5.58 -9.51 8.67
CA GLY A 92 -5.51 -8.06 8.73
C GLY A 92 -6.77 -7.41 9.25
N ASP A 93 -6.58 -6.35 10.06
CA ASP A 93 -7.62 -5.48 10.57
C ASP A 93 -7.36 -4.05 10.08
N VAL A 94 -8.30 -3.50 9.32
CA VAL A 94 -8.24 -2.14 8.79
C VAL A 94 -9.37 -1.31 9.39
N VAL A 95 -9.01 -0.20 10.02
CA VAL A 95 -9.95 0.81 10.49
C VAL A 95 -9.68 2.11 9.78
N SER A 96 -10.69 2.64 9.08
CA SER A 96 -10.62 3.94 8.43
C SER A 96 -11.74 4.84 8.93
N GLY A 97 -11.39 6.04 9.36
CA GLY A 97 -12.35 7.04 9.80
C GLY A 97 -12.13 8.37 9.09
N LYS A 98 -13.23 9.00 8.64
CA LYS A 98 -13.20 10.35 8.06
C LYS A 98 -14.30 11.17 8.68
N TRP A 99 -13.94 12.34 9.18
CA TRP A 99 -14.86 13.30 9.77
C TRP A 99 -14.71 14.66 9.10
N SER A 100 -15.84 15.33 8.87
CA SER A 100 -15.85 16.67 8.33
C SER A 100 -16.85 17.56 9.08
N ALA A 101 -16.48 18.81 9.28
CA ALA A 101 -17.36 19.82 9.81
C ALA A 101 -17.22 21.09 8.94
N ASP A 102 -18.37 21.59 8.47
CA ASP A 102 -18.48 22.86 7.80
C ASP A 102 -19.24 23.81 8.74
N ILE A 103 -18.69 24.98 9.01
CA ILE A 103 -19.19 25.97 9.97
C ILE A 103 -19.31 27.30 9.24
N ASP A 104 -20.52 27.80 9.10
CA ASP A 104 -20.76 29.16 8.65
C ASP A 104 -20.49 30.14 9.81
N ILE A 105 -19.38 30.90 9.73
CA ILE A 105 -18.96 31.81 10.81
C ILE A 105 -19.65 33.13 10.67
N TRP A 106 -19.64 33.71 9.47
CA TRP A 106 -20.26 34.99 9.17
C TRP A 106 -20.55 35.12 7.68
N ASN A 107 -21.21 36.16 7.26
CA ASN A 107 -21.60 36.43 5.87
C ASN A 107 -20.40 36.25 4.90
N GLY A 108 -20.44 35.19 4.14
CA GLY A 108 -19.39 34.82 3.20
C GLY A 108 -18.18 34.05 3.79
N ILE A 109 -18.07 33.91 5.11
CA ILE A 109 -16.96 33.22 5.78
C ILE A 109 -17.41 31.83 6.26
N LYS A 110 -16.70 30.80 5.80
CA LYS A 110 -16.90 29.41 6.23
C LYS A 110 -15.58 28.79 6.70
N ALA A 111 -15.63 28.08 7.81
CA ALA A 111 -14.56 27.20 8.22
C ALA A 111 -14.91 25.76 7.87
N LYS A 112 -13.92 24.99 7.41
CA LYS A 112 -14.04 23.56 7.17
C LYS A 112 -12.92 22.83 7.85
N VAL A 113 -13.27 21.77 8.58
CA VAL A 113 -12.33 20.85 9.20
C VAL A 113 -12.56 19.47 8.61
N ASN A 114 -11.49 18.85 8.13
CA ASN A 114 -11.48 17.46 7.71
C ASN A 114 -10.42 16.71 8.50
N ILE A 115 -10.78 15.57 9.05
CA ILE A 115 -9.86 14.69 9.77
C ILE A 115 -10.04 13.28 9.21
N GLY A 116 -8.95 12.66 8.79
CA GLY A 116 -8.88 11.26 8.36
C GLY A 116 -7.92 10.49 9.27
N VAL A 117 -8.31 9.31 9.68
CA VAL A 117 -7.47 8.39 10.45
C VAL A 117 -7.55 7.02 9.80
N ASP A 118 -6.40 6.43 9.50
CA ASP A 118 -6.31 5.08 8.97
C ASP A 118 -5.36 4.26 9.84
N VAL A 119 -5.83 3.08 10.23
CA VAL A 119 -5.05 2.08 10.97
C VAL A 119 -5.14 0.77 10.22
N ASN A 120 -4.00 0.18 9.92
CA ASN A 120 -3.93 -1.15 9.34
C ASN A 120 -2.97 -1.99 10.16
N ASN A 121 -3.45 -3.12 10.68
CA ASN A 121 -2.65 -4.10 11.37
C ASN A 121 -2.68 -5.39 10.58
N VAL A 122 -1.52 -5.90 10.16
CA VAL A 122 -1.40 -7.15 9.41
C VAL A 122 -0.49 -8.09 10.19
N ARG A 123 -0.94 -9.32 10.37
CA ARG A 123 -0.11 -10.43 10.84
C ARG A 123 0.06 -11.44 9.71
N ALA A 124 1.30 -11.70 9.33
CA ALA A 124 1.63 -12.80 8.44
C ALA A 124 2.23 -13.95 9.25
N THR A 125 1.83 -15.15 8.93
CA THR A 125 2.38 -16.38 9.51
C THR A 125 2.72 -17.32 8.37
N GLU A 126 3.98 -17.72 8.29
CA GLU A 126 4.49 -18.69 7.33
C GLU A 126 5.05 -19.89 8.09
N MET A 127 4.59 -21.07 7.75
CA MET A 127 5.11 -22.32 8.30
C MET A 127 5.46 -23.26 7.16
N VAL A 128 6.73 -23.57 7.04
CA VAL A 128 7.27 -24.54 6.08
C VAL A 128 7.40 -25.89 6.76
N ASN A 129 6.90 -26.90 6.09
CA ASN A 129 6.77 -28.24 6.63
C ASN A 129 8.14 -28.87 6.98
N PRO A 130 8.21 -29.70 8.04
CA PRO A 130 9.44 -30.39 8.44
C PRO A 130 9.70 -31.70 7.66
N PHE A 131 8.77 -32.14 6.79
CA PHE A 131 8.81 -33.50 6.26
C PHE A 131 9.57 -33.60 4.95
N TYR A 132 9.42 -32.59 4.07
CA TYR A 132 9.94 -32.63 2.71
C TYR A 132 10.56 -31.26 2.34
N GLY A 133 11.46 -31.33 1.34
CA GLY A 133 12.09 -30.11 0.78
C GLY A 133 13.32 -29.66 1.54
N GLN A 134 13.70 -28.43 1.27
CA GLN A 134 14.94 -27.82 1.79
C GLN A 134 14.94 -27.58 3.31
N TYR A 135 13.78 -27.47 3.93
CA TYR A 135 13.63 -27.25 5.36
C TYR A 135 13.24 -28.51 6.13
N SER A 136 13.33 -29.68 5.48
CA SER A 136 12.99 -30.96 6.09
C SER A 136 13.98 -31.38 7.19
N GLU A 137 13.57 -32.35 8.00
CA GLU A 137 14.45 -33.03 8.99
C GLU A 137 15.68 -33.63 8.33
N THR A 138 15.51 -34.26 7.12
CA THR A 138 16.62 -34.81 6.34
C THR A 138 17.63 -33.74 5.89
N SER A 139 17.22 -32.52 5.75
CA SER A 139 18.12 -31.38 5.47
C SER A 139 18.73 -30.78 6.75
N GLY A 140 18.38 -31.28 7.93
CA GLY A 140 18.88 -30.83 9.22
C GLY A 140 18.14 -29.66 9.82
N VAL A 141 17.10 -29.14 9.18
CA VAL A 141 16.33 -27.97 9.62
C VAL A 141 15.12 -28.36 10.46
N GLY A 142 14.30 -29.31 9.99
CA GLY A 142 13.12 -29.79 10.71
C GLY A 142 11.92 -28.84 10.72
N GLY A 143 11.72 -28.10 9.64
CA GLY A 143 10.67 -27.11 9.46
C GLY A 143 11.06 -25.72 9.91
N LEU A 144 10.28 -24.74 9.47
CA LEU A 144 10.50 -23.32 9.75
C LEU A 144 9.15 -22.67 10.09
N ILE A 145 9.16 -21.77 11.04
CA ILE A 145 8.03 -20.87 11.34
C ILE A 145 8.52 -19.43 11.37
N SER A 146 7.88 -18.57 10.60
CA SER A 146 8.06 -17.13 10.69
C SER A 146 6.73 -16.42 10.97
N VAL A 147 6.80 -15.37 11.74
CA VAL A 147 5.67 -14.49 12.04
C VAL A 147 6.13 -13.05 11.89
N SER A 148 5.42 -12.28 11.10
CA SER A 148 5.57 -10.83 11.05
C SER A 148 4.30 -10.12 11.51
N SER A 149 4.49 -8.96 12.08
CA SER A 149 3.42 -8.02 12.43
C SER A 149 3.77 -6.66 11.88
N GLU A 150 2.88 -6.13 11.07
CA GLU A 150 3.00 -4.81 10.47
C GLU A 150 1.85 -3.93 10.96
N ARG A 151 2.18 -2.74 11.39
CA ARG A 151 1.19 -1.75 11.75
C ARG A 151 1.48 -0.45 11.05
N THR A 152 0.49 0.03 10.30
CA THR A 152 0.47 1.40 9.80
C THR A 152 -0.56 2.22 10.57
N PHE A 153 -0.20 3.44 10.88
CA PHE A 153 -1.09 4.43 11.46
C PHE A 153 -0.88 5.74 10.74
N SER A 154 -1.94 6.31 10.19
CA SER A 154 -1.86 7.63 9.57
C SER A 154 -2.99 8.54 10.03
N VAL A 155 -2.67 9.81 10.12
CA VAL A 155 -3.62 10.89 10.41
C VAL A 155 -3.44 11.98 9.36
N ASN A 156 -4.53 12.38 8.72
CA ASN A 156 -4.60 13.53 7.82
C ASN A 156 -5.53 14.57 8.44
N GLN A 157 -5.05 15.79 8.55
CA GLN A 157 -5.80 16.90 9.11
C GLN A 157 -5.77 18.07 8.13
N GLN A 158 -6.93 18.67 7.92
CA GLN A 158 -7.06 19.82 7.03
C GLN A 158 -8.02 20.83 7.66
N TYR A 159 -7.55 22.05 7.81
CA TYR A 159 -8.28 23.18 8.35
C TYR A 159 -8.32 24.27 7.27
N LEU A 160 -9.52 24.61 6.81
CA LEU A 160 -9.72 25.57 5.73
C LEU A 160 -10.62 26.71 6.20
N LEU A 161 -10.27 27.90 5.81
CA LEU A 161 -11.10 29.10 5.96
C LEU A 161 -11.36 29.67 4.56
N THR A 162 -12.61 29.79 4.20
CA THR A 162 -13.02 30.35 2.91
C THR A 162 -13.81 31.64 3.10
N TYR A 163 -13.60 32.59 2.22
CA TYR A 163 -14.41 33.79 2.10
C TYR A 163 -14.89 33.94 0.68
N ASN A 164 -16.21 33.92 0.49
CA ASN A 164 -16.86 34.05 -0.81
C ASN A 164 -17.87 35.18 -0.73
N LYS A 165 -17.70 36.19 -1.55
CA LYS A 165 -18.65 37.32 -1.59
C LYS A 165 -18.69 37.99 -2.94
N THR A 166 -19.91 38.36 -3.35
CA THR A 166 -20.16 39.25 -4.49
C THR A 166 -20.49 40.63 -4.00
N PHE A 167 -19.85 41.65 -4.55
CA PHE A 167 -20.09 43.06 -4.28
C PHE A 167 -20.64 43.73 -5.54
N ASN A 168 -21.64 44.57 -5.38
CA ASN A 168 -22.28 45.30 -6.46
C ASN A 168 -22.66 44.43 -7.67
N ASP A 169 -23.01 43.18 -7.42
CA ASP A 169 -23.41 42.16 -8.40
C ASP A 169 -22.39 41.81 -9.51
N VAL A 170 -21.22 42.46 -9.52
CA VAL A 170 -20.20 42.30 -10.58
C VAL A 170 -18.81 41.94 -10.07
N HIS A 171 -18.51 42.14 -8.78
CA HIS A 171 -17.21 41.86 -8.20
C HIS A 171 -17.29 40.57 -7.36
N ASN A 172 -16.80 39.46 -7.88
CA ASN A 172 -16.77 38.20 -7.15
C ASN A 172 -15.38 37.97 -6.56
N VAL A 173 -15.34 37.76 -5.25
CA VAL A 173 -14.11 37.48 -4.50
C VAL A 173 -14.21 36.12 -3.86
N ASP A 174 -13.22 35.25 -4.10
CA ASP A 174 -13.03 33.95 -3.46
C ASP A 174 -11.64 33.93 -2.82
N ILE A 175 -11.58 33.72 -1.51
CA ILE A 175 -10.33 33.64 -0.76
C ILE A 175 -10.37 32.30 0.01
N LEU A 176 -9.27 31.57 -0.02
CA LEU A 176 -9.05 30.36 0.75
C LEU A 176 -7.73 30.49 1.49
N ALA A 177 -7.75 30.24 2.79
CA ALA A 177 -6.56 30.01 3.60
C ALA A 177 -6.69 28.66 4.28
N GLY A 178 -5.61 27.93 4.42
CA GLY A 178 -5.66 26.60 5.01
C GLY A 178 -4.34 26.12 5.58
N HIS A 179 -4.47 25.11 6.42
CA HIS A 179 -3.38 24.32 6.98
C HIS A 179 -3.69 22.84 6.77
N GLU A 180 -2.70 22.10 6.34
CA GLU A 180 -2.78 20.66 6.14
C GLU A 180 -1.63 19.99 6.88
N SER A 181 -1.87 18.85 7.52
CA SER A 181 -0.83 18.01 8.07
C SER A 181 -1.15 16.54 7.81
N TYR A 182 -0.13 15.78 7.55
CA TYR A 182 -0.18 14.33 7.40
C TYR A 182 0.93 13.69 8.19
N ASP A 183 0.55 12.78 9.08
CA ASP A 183 1.48 11.97 9.87
C ASP A 183 1.26 10.50 9.52
N TYR A 184 2.35 9.80 9.24
CA TYR A 184 2.38 8.38 8.94
C TYR A 184 3.42 7.68 9.79
N LYS A 185 3.02 6.58 10.43
CA LYS A 185 3.90 5.71 11.20
C LYS A 185 3.75 4.27 10.75
N TYR A 186 4.86 3.66 10.39
CA TYR A 186 4.98 2.24 10.10
C TYR A 186 5.80 1.55 11.16
N GLN A 187 5.34 0.40 11.63
CA GLN A 187 6.03 -0.45 12.59
C GLN A 187 6.05 -1.88 12.05
N TYR A 188 7.23 -2.48 12.10
CA TYR A 188 7.46 -3.86 11.67
C TYR A 188 8.10 -4.64 12.82
N LEU A 189 7.60 -5.85 13.05
CA LEU A 189 8.15 -6.84 13.94
C LEU A 189 8.17 -8.19 13.19
N TYR A 190 9.28 -8.88 13.25
CA TYR A 190 9.49 -10.19 12.63
C TYR A 190 10.19 -11.12 13.60
N GLY A 191 9.78 -12.38 13.58
CA GLY A 191 10.44 -13.47 14.25
C GLY A 191 10.43 -14.74 13.42
N GLN A 192 11.49 -15.54 13.51
CA GLN A 192 11.62 -16.82 12.86
C GLN A 192 12.27 -17.82 13.81
N ARG A 193 11.84 -19.08 13.69
CA ARG A 193 12.48 -20.23 14.34
C ARG A 193 12.42 -21.44 13.44
N GLU A 194 13.33 -22.35 13.67
CA GLU A 194 13.44 -23.63 13.01
C GLU A 194 13.18 -24.77 13.97
N LYS A 195 13.08 -25.97 13.42
CA LYS A 195 12.83 -27.24 14.11
C LYS A 195 11.52 -27.23 14.88
N LEU A 196 10.44 -27.49 14.16
CA LEU A 196 9.09 -27.49 14.70
C LEU A 196 8.87 -28.71 15.61
N TYR A 197 8.33 -28.46 16.79
CA TYR A 197 7.91 -29.53 17.71
C TYR A 197 6.62 -30.21 17.21
N ASP A 198 5.65 -29.43 16.76
CA ASP A 198 4.40 -29.90 16.17
C ASP A 198 4.14 -29.20 14.83
N PRO A 199 4.10 -29.93 13.71
CA PRO A 199 3.88 -29.37 12.37
C PRO A 199 2.48 -28.77 12.15
N ASN A 200 1.59 -28.87 13.13
CA ASN A 200 0.23 -28.33 13.05
C ASN A 200 0.05 -27.01 13.79
N VAL A 201 1.01 -26.60 14.62
CA VAL A 201 0.95 -25.41 15.44
C VAL A 201 1.71 -24.23 14.80
N PRO A 202 1.02 -23.27 14.17
CA PRO A 202 1.64 -22.14 13.45
C PRO A 202 2.01 -20.99 14.40
N GLU A 203 2.80 -21.27 15.41
CA GLU A 203 3.24 -20.27 16.41
C GLU A 203 4.77 -20.30 16.58
N LEU A 204 5.39 -19.13 16.79
CA LEU A 204 6.85 -19.02 16.98
C LEU A 204 7.37 -19.89 18.14
N GLY A 205 6.59 -20.03 19.20
CA GLY A 205 6.95 -20.87 20.35
C GLY A 205 7.09 -22.34 20.02
N ASN A 206 6.58 -22.78 18.88
CA ASN A 206 6.67 -24.16 18.38
C ASN A 206 8.03 -24.49 17.75
N GLY A 207 8.79 -23.51 17.28
CA GLY A 207 10.17 -23.67 16.80
C GLY A 207 11.15 -23.63 17.96
N ILE A 208 12.07 -24.61 18.03
CA ILE A 208 12.99 -24.78 19.18
C ILE A 208 14.44 -24.39 18.90
N MET A 209 14.79 -24.11 17.65
CA MET A 209 16.17 -23.78 17.23
C MET A 209 16.23 -22.52 16.35
N ASN A 210 17.46 -22.01 16.16
CA ASN A 210 17.83 -20.98 15.18
C ASN A 210 16.90 -19.75 15.20
N GLN A 211 16.90 -19.04 16.34
CA GLN A 211 16.07 -17.83 16.49
C GLN A 211 16.62 -16.67 15.65
N SER A 212 15.75 -16.06 14.87
CA SER A 212 16.01 -14.82 14.18
C SER A 212 14.89 -13.84 14.47
N ASN A 213 15.22 -12.55 14.62
CA ASN A 213 14.22 -11.52 14.83
C ASN A 213 14.70 -10.19 14.26
N ASN A 214 13.75 -9.33 13.93
CA ASN A 214 13.99 -7.97 13.47
C ASN A 214 12.84 -7.06 13.85
N SER A 215 13.12 -5.79 14.12
CA SER A 215 12.08 -4.78 14.25
C SER A 215 12.59 -3.42 13.84
N TYR A 216 11.72 -2.62 13.24
CA TYR A 216 12.02 -1.23 12.93
C TYR A 216 10.74 -0.41 12.83
N SER A 217 10.90 0.91 12.90
CA SER A 217 9.82 1.86 12.66
C SER A 217 10.27 2.90 11.64
N ARG A 218 9.33 3.35 10.83
CA ARG A 218 9.51 4.46 9.89
C ARG A 218 8.42 5.49 10.15
N ASN A 219 8.81 6.75 10.21
CA ASN A 219 7.88 7.86 10.34
C ASN A 219 8.03 8.77 9.12
N TYR A 220 6.91 9.27 8.65
CA TYR A 220 6.86 10.27 7.61
C TYR A 220 5.82 11.31 7.98
N ALA A 221 6.13 12.58 7.79
CA ALA A 221 5.20 13.66 8.06
C ALA A 221 5.35 14.77 7.01
N THR A 222 4.23 15.37 6.65
CA THR A 222 4.18 16.59 5.85
C THR A 222 3.30 17.63 6.52
N GLU A 223 3.64 18.90 6.33
CA GLU A 223 2.86 20.04 6.81
C GLU A 223 2.81 21.08 5.70
N GLY A 224 1.66 21.68 5.49
CA GLY A 224 1.45 22.68 4.45
C GLY A 224 0.54 23.82 4.88
N TRP A 225 0.95 25.03 4.54
CA TRP A 225 0.13 26.25 4.62
C TRP A 225 -0.23 26.67 3.22
N LEU A 226 -1.50 26.91 2.96
CA LEU A 226 -1.98 27.26 1.65
C LEU A 226 -2.84 28.53 1.69
N PHE A 227 -2.67 29.34 0.65
CA PHE A 227 -3.47 30.53 0.42
C PHE A 227 -3.82 30.61 -1.06
N ARG A 228 -5.08 30.94 -1.38
CA ARG A 228 -5.56 31.19 -2.73
C ARG A 228 -6.51 32.38 -2.73
N ALA A 229 -6.34 33.27 -3.66
CA ALA A 229 -7.27 34.37 -3.93
C ALA A 229 -7.68 34.31 -5.40
N GLN A 230 -8.97 34.46 -5.64
CA GLN A 230 -9.55 34.58 -6.97
C GLN A 230 -10.46 35.77 -7.01
N TYR A 231 -10.37 36.53 -8.07
CA TYR A 231 -11.22 37.68 -8.32
C TYR A 231 -11.79 37.58 -9.74
N ASP A 232 -13.06 37.86 -9.84
CA ASP A 232 -13.79 37.90 -11.10
C ASP A 232 -14.56 39.24 -11.18
N TYR A 233 -14.43 39.90 -12.31
CA TYR A 233 -15.20 41.08 -12.63
C TYR A 233 -16.21 40.79 -13.72
N ASP A 234 -17.48 40.85 -13.39
CA ASP A 234 -18.65 40.70 -14.28
C ASP A 234 -18.62 39.37 -15.11
N GLY A 235 -17.95 38.35 -14.59
CA GLY A 235 -17.73 37.08 -15.32
C GLY A 235 -16.97 37.26 -16.62
N ARG A 236 -16.18 38.33 -16.75
CA ARG A 236 -15.37 38.66 -17.95
C ARG A 236 -13.89 38.64 -17.70
N TYR A 237 -13.42 39.26 -16.62
CA TYR A 237 -12.01 39.36 -16.26
C TYR A 237 -11.73 38.56 -15.01
N PHE A 238 -10.78 37.67 -15.06
CA PHE A 238 -10.45 36.76 -13.97
C PHE A 238 -9.00 36.93 -13.59
N VAL A 239 -8.73 37.00 -12.29
CA VAL A 239 -7.37 37.01 -11.74
C VAL A 239 -7.32 35.97 -10.63
N SER A 240 -6.23 35.20 -10.57
CA SER A 240 -6.00 34.24 -9.50
C SER A 240 -4.56 34.31 -9.01
N ALA A 241 -4.36 34.14 -7.72
CA ALA A 241 -3.06 33.95 -7.10
C ALA A 241 -3.14 32.82 -6.09
N SER A 242 -2.12 32.00 -6.04
CA SER A 242 -1.96 30.99 -5.01
C SER A 242 -0.56 31.02 -4.42
N PHE A 243 -0.46 30.70 -3.15
CA PHE A 243 0.78 30.51 -2.43
C PHE A 243 0.66 29.28 -1.56
N ARG A 244 1.71 28.46 -1.56
CA ARG A 244 1.79 27.26 -0.72
C ARG A 244 3.19 27.19 -0.11
N ARG A 245 3.24 26.89 1.18
CA ARG A 245 4.47 26.63 1.91
C ARG A 245 4.37 25.24 2.51
N ASP A 246 5.17 24.34 2.02
CA ASP A 246 5.13 22.92 2.39
C ASP A 246 6.45 22.47 3.03
N ALA A 247 6.33 21.58 4.00
CA ALA A 247 7.46 20.89 4.62
C ALA A 247 7.28 19.39 4.51
N SER A 248 8.39 18.67 4.32
CA SER A 248 8.43 17.20 4.37
C SER A 248 9.53 16.73 5.31
N SER A 249 9.22 15.68 6.07
CA SER A 249 10.18 15.04 6.98
C SER A 249 11.31 14.30 6.25
N CYS A 250 11.18 14.10 4.92
CA CYS A 250 12.23 13.51 4.09
C CYS A 250 13.46 14.41 3.98
N PHE A 251 13.30 15.71 4.16
CA PHE A 251 14.39 16.66 4.04
C PHE A 251 15.05 16.99 5.39
N HIS A 252 16.32 17.40 5.33
CA HIS A 252 17.04 17.88 6.51
C HIS A 252 16.28 19.06 7.17
N PRO A 253 16.28 19.17 8.51
CA PRO A 253 15.55 20.23 9.24
C PRO A 253 15.71 21.64 8.70
N ASP A 254 16.92 22.01 8.26
CA ASP A 254 17.22 23.36 7.75
C ASP A 254 16.63 23.63 6.35
N ASN A 255 16.30 22.59 5.58
CA ASN A 255 15.84 22.69 4.18
C ASN A 255 14.47 22.05 3.98
N ARG A 256 13.70 21.86 5.04
CA ARG A 256 12.39 21.18 5.01
C ARG A 256 11.31 21.96 4.29
N TRP A 257 11.39 23.28 4.32
CA TRP A 257 10.32 24.16 3.86
C TRP A 257 10.57 24.64 2.44
N GLY A 258 9.63 24.36 1.55
CA GLY A 258 9.55 24.90 0.19
C GLY A 258 8.44 25.96 0.08
N ASN A 259 8.64 26.96 -0.75
CA ASN A 259 7.62 27.96 -1.08
C ASN A 259 7.26 27.83 -2.57
N PHE A 260 5.97 27.72 -2.84
CA PHE A 260 5.42 27.54 -4.17
C PHE A 260 4.35 28.58 -4.41
N TRP A 261 4.24 29.10 -5.62
CA TRP A 261 3.26 30.11 -5.92
C TRP A 261 2.84 30.08 -7.39
N SER A 262 1.65 30.56 -7.66
CA SER A 262 1.20 30.78 -9.02
C SER A 262 0.33 32.03 -9.12
N VAL A 263 0.37 32.65 -10.28
CA VAL A 263 -0.52 33.71 -10.67
C VAL A 263 -1.14 33.41 -12.02
N GLY A 264 -2.38 33.81 -12.23
CA GLY A 264 -3.09 33.59 -13.47
C GLY A 264 -4.05 34.71 -13.77
N ALA A 265 -4.25 34.97 -15.05
CA ALA A 265 -5.27 35.88 -15.56
C ALA A 265 -6.10 35.21 -16.64
N GLY A 266 -7.36 35.62 -16.75
CA GLY A 266 -8.27 35.12 -17.77
C GLY A 266 -9.17 36.25 -18.28
N TRP A 267 -9.47 36.20 -19.56
CA TRP A 267 -10.36 37.15 -20.20
C TRP A 267 -11.37 36.40 -21.09
N LEU A 268 -12.65 36.59 -20.80
CA LEU A 268 -13.72 36.01 -21.57
C LEU A 268 -14.15 36.99 -22.67
N LEU A 269 -13.48 36.92 -23.81
CA LEU A 269 -13.66 37.79 -24.93
C LEU A 269 -15.09 37.70 -25.52
N SER A 270 -15.70 36.52 -25.49
CA SER A 270 -17.08 36.34 -26.02
C SER A 270 -18.15 37.17 -25.29
N LYS A 271 -17.85 37.67 -24.06
CA LYS A 271 -18.71 38.59 -23.33
C LYS A 271 -18.45 40.08 -23.64
N GLU A 272 -17.51 40.38 -24.52
CA GLU A 272 -17.24 41.75 -24.89
C GLU A 272 -18.22 42.25 -25.95
N LYS A 273 -18.61 43.49 -25.86
CA LYS A 273 -19.61 44.13 -26.75
C LYS A 273 -19.33 43.95 -28.23
N PHE A 274 -18.05 43.87 -28.64
CA PHE A 274 -17.65 43.67 -30.03
C PHE A 274 -17.81 42.25 -30.51
N LEU A 275 -17.97 41.26 -29.63
CA LEU A 275 -18.22 39.83 -29.96
C LEU A 275 -19.62 39.34 -29.57
N GLU A 276 -20.37 40.09 -28.77
CA GLU A 276 -21.66 39.71 -28.19
C GLU A 276 -22.71 39.28 -29.25
N ASN A 277 -22.64 39.84 -30.45
CA ASN A 277 -23.58 39.57 -31.53
C ASN A 277 -23.06 38.52 -32.56
N GLN A 278 -21.96 37.81 -32.28
CA GLN A 278 -21.37 36.80 -33.17
C GLN A 278 -21.99 35.45 -32.90
N SER A 279 -22.94 35.00 -33.69
CA SER A 279 -23.70 33.78 -33.49
C SER A 279 -22.90 32.47 -33.68
N TRP A 280 -21.66 32.57 -34.20
CA TRP A 280 -20.79 31.44 -34.41
C TRP A 280 -19.75 31.24 -33.27
N ILE A 281 -19.71 32.14 -32.27
CA ILE A 281 -18.83 32.04 -31.09
C ILE A 281 -19.69 31.83 -29.85
N ASP A 282 -19.72 30.63 -29.31
CA ASP A 282 -20.38 30.34 -28.03
C ASP A 282 -19.52 30.79 -26.85
N MET A 283 -18.22 30.50 -26.88
CA MET A 283 -17.28 30.89 -25.84
C MET A 283 -15.86 31.07 -26.39
N LEU A 284 -15.28 32.25 -26.15
CA LEU A 284 -13.89 32.54 -26.44
C LEU A 284 -13.23 33.09 -25.16
N LYS A 285 -12.34 32.33 -24.55
CA LYS A 285 -11.63 32.70 -23.32
C LYS A 285 -10.12 32.62 -23.50
N PHE A 286 -9.42 33.73 -23.30
CA PHE A 286 -7.98 33.77 -23.21
C PHE A 286 -7.54 33.53 -21.75
N LYS A 287 -6.47 32.72 -21.54
CA LYS A 287 -5.90 32.46 -20.21
C LYS A 287 -4.38 32.46 -20.29
N ILE A 288 -3.77 33.01 -19.23
CA ILE A 288 -2.32 32.95 -19.04
C ILE A 288 -2.07 32.64 -17.55
N SER A 289 -1.08 31.81 -17.28
CA SER A 289 -0.65 31.55 -15.90
C SER A 289 0.84 31.29 -15.85
N TYR A 290 1.43 31.62 -14.71
CA TYR A 290 2.84 31.37 -14.42
C TYR A 290 2.98 31.00 -12.94
N GLY A 291 3.91 30.08 -12.63
CA GLY A 291 4.09 29.64 -11.25
C GLY A 291 5.33 28.77 -11.07
N LEU A 292 5.69 28.57 -9.81
CA LEU A 292 6.74 27.69 -9.34
C LEU A 292 6.13 26.50 -8.63
N GLN A 293 6.52 25.29 -9.03
CA GLN A 293 6.11 24.02 -8.43
C GLN A 293 7.33 23.29 -7.88
N GLY A 294 7.13 22.40 -6.93
CA GLY A 294 8.14 21.52 -6.38
C GLY A 294 7.61 20.11 -6.19
N ASN A 295 8.53 19.20 -5.92
CA ASN A 295 8.26 17.80 -5.59
C ASN A 295 9.18 17.37 -4.44
N ASP A 296 8.73 16.45 -3.56
CA ASP A 296 9.49 15.84 -2.46
C ASP A 296 9.87 14.38 -2.76
#